data_b45ec2f312688a0759618bd461298ba2
#
_entry.id   b45ec2f312688a0759618bd461298ba2
#
_cell.length_a   1.000
_cell.length_b   1.000
_cell.length_c   1.000
_cell.angle_alpha   90.00
_cell.angle_beta   90.00
_cell.angle_gamma   90.00
#
_symmetry.space_group_name_H-M   'P 1'
#
loop_
_entity.id
_entity.type
_entity.pdbx_description
1 polymer ?
#
loop_
_entity_poly.entity_id
_entity_poly.type
_entity_poly.pdbx_seq_one_letter_code
_entity_poly.pdbx_strand_id
1 'polypeptide(L)'
;MENKVQFEQNLVTGKRLECSVRDQLSKLLPNYTVRITDQDKDSLEREEFSLVDVIVLKGDHPVLGIECKWGDLKLNNCLTVNGWDGDYNTPLNNTSLRKYKEAQFPVYLINVNHWCHKAFAADLPTILKSPNDAGKYVKKSGVIRYNVCSKSWMVYEDKWSVKTILTDILRKEKLC
;
A
#
# COMPACT_ATOMS: atom_id res chain seq x y z
N MET A 1 -26.69 -8.32 0.43
CA MET A 1 -25.91 -9.53 0.77
C MET A 1 -24.60 -9.60 -0.02
N GLU A 2 -24.58 -9.33 -1.32
CA GLU A 2 -23.36 -9.34 -2.15
C GLU A 2 -22.21 -8.46 -1.63
N ASN A 3 -22.51 -7.26 -1.14
CA ASN A 3 -21.47 -6.33 -0.62
C ASN A 3 -20.72 -6.84 0.62
N LYS A 4 -21.32 -7.69 1.45
CA LYS A 4 -20.68 -8.23 2.65
C LYS A 4 -19.71 -9.35 2.28
N VAL A 5 -20.13 -10.26 1.41
CA VAL A 5 -19.29 -11.37 0.91
C VAL A 5 -18.08 -10.83 0.15
N GLN A 6 -18.28 -9.83 -0.72
CA GLN A 6 -17.18 -9.18 -1.44
C GLN A 6 -16.20 -8.49 -0.49
N PHE A 7 -16.71 -7.81 0.54
CA PHE A 7 -15.86 -7.17 1.54
C PHE A 7 -15.00 -8.19 2.31
N GLU A 8 -15.59 -9.32 2.72
CA GLU A 8 -14.88 -10.39 3.41
C GLU A 8 -13.81 -11.03 2.53
N GLN A 9 -14.11 -11.28 1.24
CA GLN A 9 -13.13 -11.78 0.27
C GLN A 9 -11.96 -10.81 0.07
N ASN A 10 -12.24 -9.53 -0.06
CA ASN A 10 -11.20 -8.50 -0.22
C ASN A 10 -10.31 -8.39 1.02
N LEU A 11 -10.87 -8.55 2.22
CA LEU A 11 -10.10 -8.57 3.46
C LEU A 11 -9.14 -9.77 3.50
N VAL A 12 -9.62 -10.96 3.16
CA VAL A 12 -8.79 -12.17 3.09
C VAL A 12 -7.66 -12.01 2.07
N THR A 13 -7.95 -11.43 0.91
CA THR A 13 -6.96 -11.23 -0.15
C THR A 13 -5.93 -10.16 0.24
N GLY A 14 -6.36 -9.08 0.91
CA GLY A 14 -5.46 -8.08 1.48
C GLY A 14 -4.47 -8.70 2.48
N LYS A 15 -4.95 -9.52 3.39
CA LYS A 15 -4.11 -10.24 4.35
C LYS A 15 -3.12 -11.21 3.67
N ARG A 16 -3.51 -11.88 2.58
CA ARG A 16 -2.60 -12.70 1.78
C ARG A 16 -1.49 -11.87 1.14
N LEU A 17 -1.79 -10.66 0.69
CA LEU A 17 -0.78 -9.75 0.15
C LEU A 17 0.22 -9.34 1.24
N GLU A 18 -0.25 -8.95 2.43
CA GLU A 18 0.61 -8.62 3.58
C GLU A 18 1.55 -9.80 3.95
N CYS A 19 1.00 -11.02 4.04
CA CYS A 19 1.81 -12.22 4.28
C CYS A 19 2.84 -12.45 3.17
N SER A 20 2.46 -12.30 1.90
CA SER A 20 3.37 -12.45 0.77
C SER A 20 4.49 -11.41 0.80
N VAL A 21 4.18 -10.16 1.13
CA VAL A 21 5.16 -9.08 1.30
C VAL A 21 6.13 -9.40 2.43
N ARG A 22 5.63 -9.78 3.61
CA ARG A 22 6.48 -10.20 4.75
C ARG A 22 7.42 -11.34 4.36
N ASP A 23 6.89 -12.41 3.77
CA ASP A 23 7.66 -13.61 3.45
C ASP A 23 8.75 -13.35 2.41
N GLN A 24 8.47 -12.51 1.42
CA GLN A 24 9.46 -12.10 0.43
C GLN A 24 10.52 -11.17 1.03
N LEU A 25 10.13 -10.19 1.85
CA LEU A 25 11.09 -9.32 2.55
C LEU A 25 12.01 -10.12 3.46
N SER A 26 11.47 -11.08 4.22
CA SER A 26 12.30 -11.95 5.09
C SER A 26 13.33 -12.76 4.30
N LYS A 27 13.02 -13.16 3.06
CA LYS A 27 13.97 -13.85 2.18
C LYS A 27 15.01 -12.90 1.58
N LEU A 28 14.60 -11.68 1.22
CA LEU A 28 15.49 -10.67 0.61
C LEU A 28 16.39 -9.98 1.64
N LEU A 29 15.96 -9.93 2.89
CA LEU A 29 16.64 -9.25 3.99
C LEU A 29 16.86 -10.19 5.20
N PRO A 30 17.72 -11.21 5.08
CA PRO A 30 17.87 -12.25 6.11
C PRO A 30 18.44 -11.72 7.45
N ASN A 31 19.06 -10.55 7.45
CA ASN A 31 19.63 -9.91 8.64
C ASN A 31 18.69 -8.87 9.28
N TYR A 32 17.44 -8.81 8.83
CA TYR A 32 16.42 -7.90 9.34
C TYR A 32 15.24 -8.67 9.90
N THR A 33 14.56 -8.07 10.87
CA THR A 33 13.28 -8.60 11.36
C THR A 33 12.14 -8.01 10.53
N VAL A 34 11.25 -8.84 10.00
CA VAL A 34 10.08 -8.39 9.23
C VAL A 34 8.82 -8.84 9.94
N ARG A 35 7.91 -7.91 10.24
CA ARG A 35 6.67 -8.17 10.99
C ARG A 35 5.45 -7.61 10.29
N ILE A 36 4.30 -8.27 10.48
CA ILE A 36 2.97 -7.74 10.15
C ILE A 36 2.42 -7.07 11.41
N THR A 37 2.17 -5.78 11.34
CA THR A 37 1.86 -4.95 12.51
C THR A 37 0.55 -5.34 13.20
N ASP A 38 -0.47 -5.75 12.44
CA ASP A 38 -1.77 -6.16 13.00
C ASP A 38 -1.73 -7.49 13.75
N GLN A 39 -0.79 -8.39 13.40
CA GLN A 39 -0.66 -9.71 14.02
C GLN A 39 0.22 -9.68 15.26
N ASP A 40 1.11 -8.70 15.34
CA ASP A 40 2.12 -8.59 16.40
C ASP A 40 1.79 -7.46 17.40
N LYS A 41 0.52 -7.02 17.49
CA LYS A 41 0.10 -5.90 18.35
C LYS A 41 0.51 -6.06 19.81
N ASP A 42 0.45 -7.27 20.33
CA ASP A 42 0.77 -7.57 21.73
C ASP A 42 2.29 -7.51 22.02
N SER A 43 3.13 -7.57 20.97
CA SER A 43 4.60 -7.51 21.10
C SER A 43 5.18 -6.16 20.72
N LEU A 44 4.37 -5.23 20.18
CA LEU A 44 4.81 -3.94 19.70
C LEU A 44 4.39 -2.85 20.71
N GLU A 45 5.24 -2.57 21.66
CA GLU A 45 5.03 -1.54 22.70
C GLU A 45 5.00 -0.10 22.17
N ARG A 46 5.29 0.11 20.87
CA ARG A 46 5.41 1.46 20.28
C ARG A 46 4.29 1.71 19.26
N GLU A 47 3.58 2.81 19.42
CA GLU A 47 2.55 3.29 18.48
C GLU A 47 3.08 3.46 17.04
N GLU A 48 4.38 3.72 16.87
CA GLU A 48 5.06 3.85 15.57
C GLU A 48 4.88 2.63 14.67
N PHE A 49 4.78 1.44 15.25
CA PHE A 49 4.64 0.19 14.49
C PHE A 49 3.24 -0.03 13.91
N SER A 50 2.24 0.67 14.41
CA SER A 50 0.86 0.58 13.88
C SER A 50 0.59 1.45 12.66
N LEU A 51 1.62 2.13 12.12
CA LEU A 51 1.48 3.09 11.03
C LEU A 51 1.30 2.44 9.66
N VAL A 52 1.81 1.23 9.47
CA VAL A 52 1.86 0.49 8.20
C VAL A 52 1.49 -0.97 8.41
N ASP A 53 1.21 -1.71 7.33
CA ASP A 53 0.82 -3.12 7.41
C ASP A 53 2.02 -4.05 7.65
N VAL A 54 3.18 -3.78 7.04
CA VAL A 54 4.41 -4.55 7.20
C VAL A 54 5.57 -3.63 7.53
N ILE A 55 6.37 -3.99 8.54
CA ILE A 55 7.54 -3.21 8.98
C ILE A 55 8.81 -4.04 8.92
N VAL A 56 9.91 -3.41 8.51
CA VAL A 56 11.26 -3.97 8.48
C VAL A 56 12.09 -3.28 9.55
N LEU A 57 12.69 -4.08 10.43
CA LEU A 57 13.49 -3.61 11.55
C LEU A 57 14.96 -4.05 11.39
N LYS A 58 15.89 -3.16 11.73
CA LYS A 58 17.30 -3.47 11.93
C LYS A 58 17.59 -3.38 13.44
N GLY A 59 17.68 -4.54 14.11
CA GLY A 59 17.53 -4.58 15.56
C GLY A 59 16.12 -4.12 15.94
N ASP A 60 16.01 -3.13 16.81
CA ASP A 60 14.73 -2.54 17.25
C ASP A 60 14.33 -1.27 16.49
N HIS A 61 15.11 -0.88 15.47
CA HIS A 61 14.87 0.36 14.73
C HIS A 61 14.13 0.09 13.41
N PRO A 62 12.98 0.73 13.16
CA PRO A 62 12.30 0.64 11.88
C PRO A 62 13.12 1.33 10.79
N VAL A 63 13.30 0.62 9.66
CA VAL A 63 14.08 1.09 8.50
C VAL A 63 13.26 1.16 7.23
N LEU A 64 12.10 0.49 7.18
CA LEU A 64 11.18 0.53 6.04
C LEU A 64 9.79 0.10 6.50
N GLY A 65 8.77 0.79 6.01
CA GLY A 65 7.36 0.43 6.16
C GLY A 65 6.69 0.18 4.81
N ILE A 66 5.87 -0.85 4.74
CA ILE A 66 5.07 -1.16 3.55
C ILE A 66 3.59 -1.15 3.92
N GLU A 67 2.83 -0.33 3.25
CA GLU A 67 1.37 -0.37 3.27
C GLU A 67 0.87 -1.14 2.05
N CYS A 68 0.01 -2.11 2.28
CA CYS A 68 -0.56 -2.99 1.27
C CYS A 68 -2.00 -2.59 0.95
N LYS A 69 -2.31 -2.36 -0.32
CA LYS A 69 -3.68 -2.13 -0.79
C LYS A 69 -4.01 -3.15 -1.86
N TRP A 70 -5.17 -3.76 -1.70
CA TRP A 70 -5.76 -4.62 -2.70
C TRP A 70 -7.03 -3.96 -3.24
N GLY A 71 -7.06 -3.71 -4.53
CA GLY A 71 -8.21 -3.14 -5.21
C GLY A 71 -8.92 -4.19 -6.06
N ASP A 72 -10.14 -4.53 -5.66
CA ASP A 72 -11.03 -5.39 -6.43
C ASP A 72 -12.17 -4.58 -7.07
N LEU A 73 -12.03 -3.27 -7.03
CA LEU A 73 -13.00 -2.37 -7.63
C LEU A 73 -12.67 -2.16 -9.10
N LYS A 74 -13.60 -2.56 -9.94
CA LYS A 74 -13.70 -2.04 -11.29
C LYS A 74 -13.92 -0.53 -11.16
N LEU A 75 -12.84 0.23 -11.12
CA LEU A 75 -12.86 1.69 -10.99
C LEU A 75 -13.42 2.39 -12.25
N ASN A 76 -14.10 1.63 -13.13
CA ASN A 76 -14.83 2.15 -14.27
C ASN A 76 -15.85 3.24 -13.92
N ASN A 77 -16.24 3.34 -12.64
CA ASN A 77 -17.10 4.41 -12.15
C ASN A 77 -16.31 5.56 -11.50
N CYS A 78 -15.01 5.40 -11.28
CA CYS A 78 -14.10 6.52 -11.01
C CYS A 78 -13.61 7.09 -12.33
N LEU A 79 -14.53 7.23 -13.21
CA LEU A 79 -14.56 7.86 -14.50
C LEU A 79 -13.47 8.90 -14.68
N THR A 80 -12.95 8.90 -15.80
CA THR A 80 -12.68 10.02 -16.75
C THR A 80 -13.16 11.42 -16.32
N VAL A 81 -13.19 11.69 -15.02
CA VAL A 81 -13.18 13.05 -14.54
C VAL A 81 -11.80 13.59 -14.87
N ASN A 82 -11.72 14.45 -15.85
CA ASN A 82 -10.50 15.08 -16.38
C ASN A 82 -9.59 14.19 -17.24
N GLY A 83 -10.13 13.19 -17.97
CA GLY A 83 -9.33 12.38 -18.91
C GLY A 83 -8.41 11.36 -18.24
N TRP A 84 -8.69 10.97 -17.01
CA TRP A 84 -7.92 9.98 -16.27
C TRP A 84 -8.39 8.56 -16.56
N ASP A 85 -7.42 7.71 -16.82
CA ASP A 85 -7.65 6.29 -16.92
C ASP A 85 -7.89 5.71 -15.52
N GLY A 86 -9.07 5.12 -15.30
CA GLY A 86 -9.45 4.52 -14.02
C GLY A 86 -8.49 3.45 -13.51
N ASP A 87 -7.74 2.83 -14.42
CA ASP A 87 -6.74 1.82 -14.11
C ASP A 87 -5.56 2.36 -13.29
N TYR A 88 -5.31 3.67 -13.32
CA TYR A 88 -4.23 4.34 -12.60
C TYR A 88 -4.71 5.08 -11.34
N ASN A 89 -5.89 4.80 -10.84
CA ASN A 89 -6.40 5.43 -9.63
C ASN A 89 -6.14 4.56 -8.39
N THR A 90 -5.51 5.15 -7.39
CA THR A 90 -5.32 4.53 -6.07
C THR A 90 -6.14 5.27 -5.02
N PRO A 91 -7.15 4.63 -4.41
CA PRO A 91 -7.94 5.29 -3.37
C PRO A 91 -7.17 5.32 -2.04
N LEU A 92 -6.96 6.53 -1.49
CA LEU A 92 -6.29 6.75 -0.21
C LEU A 92 -7.18 7.49 0.78
N ASN A 93 -7.15 7.09 2.04
CA ASN A 93 -7.83 7.78 3.11
C ASN A 93 -6.94 8.87 3.72
N ASN A 94 -7.52 10.00 4.12
CA ASN A 94 -6.80 11.07 4.81
C ASN A 94 -6.16 10.61 6.13
N THR A 95 -6.82 9.70 6.85
CA THR A 95 -6.29 9.12 8.08
C THR A 95 -5.01 8.32 7.83
N SER A 96 -4.99 7.49 6.77
CA SER A 96 -3.79 6.75 6.37
C SER A 96 -2.65 7.69 5.97
N LEU A 97 -2.93 8.69 5.12
CA LEU A 97 -1.91 9.67 4.70
C LEU A 97 -1.32 10.46 5.88
N ARG A 98 -2.14 10.79 6.90
CA ARG A 98 -1.64 11.44 8.12
C ARG A 98 -0.68 10.53 8.88
N LYS A 99 -1.08 9.27 9.10
CA LYS A 99 -0.24 8.28 9.75
C LYS A 99 1.12 8.12 9.06
N TYR A 100 1.13 7.97 7.72
CA TYR A 100 2.39 7.80 6.98
C TYR A 100 3.32 9.00 7.11
N LYS A 101 2.78 10.23 7.27
CA LYS A 101 3.57 11.44 7.50
C LYS A 101 4.22 11.48 8.89
N GLU A 102 3.68 10.76 9.87
CA GLU A 102 4.21 10.65 11.22
C GLU A 102 5.37 9.66 11.32
N ALA A 103 5.53 8.77 10.32
CA ALA A 103 6.61 7.78 10.29
C ALA A 103 7.99 8.44 10.16
N GLN A 104 8.92 8.03 11.00
CA GLN A 104 10.32 8.48 10.98
C GLN A 104 11.22 7.59 10.10
N PHE A 105 10.63 6.79 9.24
CA PHE A 105 11.29 5.87 8.32
C PHE A 105 10.59 5.91 6.94
N PRO A 106 11.26 5.47 5.87
CA PRO A 106 10.65 5.39 4.54
C PRO A 106 9.39 4.52 4.55
N VAL A 107 8.29 5.06 4.00
CA VAL A 107 7.03 4.34 3.82
C VAL A 107 6.72 4.22 2.35
N TYR A 108 6.45 2.99 1.92
CA TYR A 108 5.99 2.68 0.58
C TYR A 108 4.57 2.14 0.62
N LEU A 109 3.79 2.52 -0.36
CA LEU A 109 2.49 1.92 -0.61
C LEU A 109 2.60 1.00 -1.83
N ILE A 110 2.17 -0.24 -1.68
CA ILE A 110 1.97 -1.19 -2.78
C ILE A 110 0.47 -1.34 -2.99
N ASN A 111 -0.01 -0.97 -4.17
CA ASN A 111 -1.41 -1.15 -4.57
C ASN A 111 -1.50 -2.17 -5.70
N VAL A 112 -2.22 -3.25 -5.45
CA VAL A 112 -2.51 -4.26 -6.47
C VAL A 112 -3.93 -4.06 -6.97
N ASN A 113 -4.06 -3.77 -8.25
CA ASN A 113 -5.35 -3.69 -8.92
C ASN A 113 -5.59 -4.97 -9.72
N HIS A 114 -6.46 -5.83 -9.19
CA HIS A 114 -6.76 -7.12 -9.79
C HIS A 114 -7.43 -7.01 -11.18
N TRP A 115 -8.24 -5.99 -11.38
CA TRP A 115 -9.02 -5.83 -12.61
C TRP A 115 -8.18 -5.47 -13.84
N CYS A 116 -7.18 -4.63 -13.67
CA CYS A 116 -6.30 -4.25 -14.77
C CYS A 116 -5.00 -5.05 -14.78
N HIS A 117 -4.86 -6.05 -13.91
CA HIS A 117 -3.64 -6.86 -13.76
C HIS A 117 -2.36 -6.03 -13.52
N LYS A 118 -2.52 -4.85 -12.89
CA LYS A 118 -1.41 -3.93 -12.60
C LYS A 118 -1.11 -3.88 -11.10
N ALA A 119 0.14 -3.67 -10.78
CA ALA A 119 0.55 -3.27 -9.45
C ALA A 119 1.29 -1.94 -9.51
N PHE A 120 1.16 -1.15 -8.45
CA PHE A 120 1.75 0.16 -8.34
C PHE A 120 2.50 0.24 -7.03
N ALA A 121 3.68 0.88 -7.04
CA ALA A 121 4.40 1.16 -5.81
C ALA A 121 4.96 2.58 -5.82
N ALA A 122 4.85 3.26 -4.69
CA ALA A 122 5.42 4.60 -4.52
C ALA A 122 5.80 4.86 -3.07
N ASP A 123 6.83 5.67 -2.87
CA ASP A 123 7.15 6.27 -1.58
C ASP A 123 6.18 7.40 -1.23
N LEU A 124 6.12 7.75 0.03
CA LEU A 124 5.26 8.82 0.52
C LEU A 124 5.49 10.17 -0.19
N PRO A 125 6.73 10.64 -0.43
CA PRO A 125 6.96 11.87 -1.19
C PRO A 125 6.35 11.85 -2.59
N THR A 126 6.45 10.72 -3.31
CA THR A 126 5.82 10.54 -4.63
C THR A 126 4.31 10.58 -4.54
N ILE A 127 3.73 9.90 -3.54
CA ILE A 127 2.28 9.89 -3.29
C ILE A 127 1.76 11.31 -3.05
N LEU A 128 2.44 12.09 -2.22
CA LEU A 128 2.04 13.46 -1.86
C LEU A 128 2.15 14.45 -3.03
N LYS A 129 3.03 14.18 -4.00
CA LYS A 129 3.17 14.98 -5.22
C LYS A 129 2.21 14.55 -6.33
N SER A 130 1.62 13.36 -6.20
CA SER A 130 0.73 12.84 -7.24
C SER A 130 -0.56 13.66 -7.31
N PRO A 131 -1.05 13.98 -8.50
CA PRO A 131 -2.26 14.74 -8.65
C PRO A 131 -3.45 14.06 -7.97
N ASN A 132 -4.28 14.86 -7.31
CA ASN A 132 -5.41 14.43 -6.49
C ASN A 132 -6.75 14.73 -7.21
N ASP A 133 -6.73 14.76 -8.54
CA ASP A 133 -7.80 15.40 -9.33
C ASP A 133 -8.97 14.44 -9.66
N ALA A 134 -8.83 13.15 -9.40
CA ALA A 134 -9.90 12.18 -9.67
C ALA A 134 -11.07 12.23 -8.67
N GLY A 135 -11.03 13.19 -7.76
CA GLY A 135 -12.12 13.50 -6.87
C GLY A 135 -11.87 13.12 -5.41
N LYS A 136 -12.27 14.06 -4.58
CA LYS A 136 -12.43 13.91 -3.14
C LYS A 136 -13.87 13.51 -2.87
N TYR A 137 -14.10 12.44 -2.14
CA TYR A 137 -15.43 12.14 -1.63
C TYR A 137 -15.42 11.82 -0.14
N VAL A 138 -16.50 12.18 0.54
CA VAL A 138 -16.67 11.93 1.96
C VAL A 138 -17.56 10.71 2.10
N LYS A 139 -17.05 9.66 2.77
CA LYS A 139 -17.87 8.49 3.13
C LYS A 139 -18.91 8.89 4.18
N LYS A 140 -19.99 8.09 4.30
CA LYS A 140 -21.00 8.26 5.37
C LYS A 140 -20.39 8.25 6.78
N SER A 141 -19.23 7.62 6.97
CA SER A 141 -18.46 7.61 8.22
C SER A 141 -17.65 8.89 8.48
N GLY A 142 -17.74 9.92 7.64
CA GLY A 142 -16.92 11.14 7.73
C GLY A 142 -15.48 10.99 7.21
N VAL A 143 -15.06 9.78 6.82
CA VAL A 143 -13.71 9.56 6.26
C VAL A 143 -13.61 10.18 4.87
N ILE A 144 -12.63 11.04 4.67
CA ILE A 144 -12.30 11.61 3.36
C ILE A 144 -11.43 10.61 2.60
N ARG A 145 -11.84 10.25 1.39
CA ARG A 145 -11.06 9.45 0.46
C ARG A 145 -10.64 10.31 -0.73
N TYR A 146 -9.38 10.16 -1.09
CA TYR A 146 -8.80 10.75 -2.30
C TYR A 146 -8.53 9.66 -3.32
N ASN A 147 -8.78 9.92 -4.60
CA ASN A 147 -8.30 9.07 -5.68
C ASN A 147 -7.02 9.72 -6.22
N VAL A 148 -5.89 9.06 -6.02
CA VAL A 148 -4.58 9.57 -6.40
C VAL A 148 -4.14 8.92 -7.71
N CYS A 149 -3.65 9.73 -8.66
CA CYS A 149 -3.11 9.21 -9.92
C CYS A 149 -1.78 8.52 -9.71
N SER A 150 -1.73 7.25 -10.02
CA SER A 150 -0.54 6.42 -9.88
C SER A 150 0.32 6.32 -11.15
N LYS A 151 0.07 7.12 -12.19
CA LYS A 151 0.88 7.12 -13.43
C LYS A 151 2.34 7.46 -13.21
N SER A 152 2.65 8.29 -12.20
CA SER A 152 4.04 8.66 -11.83
C SER A 152 4.71 7.67 -10.87
N TRP A 153 4.01 6.62 -10.45
CA TRP A 153 4.53 5.60 -9.56
C TRP A 153 5.33 4.55 -10.35
N MET A 154 6.00 3.65 -9.63
CA MET A 154 6.51 2.43 -10.24
C MET A 154 5.31 1.59 -10.67
N VAL A 155 5.17 1.34 -11.98
CA VAL A 155 4.05 0.61 -12.58
C VAL A 155 4.55 -0.75 -13.03
N TYR A 156 3.83 -1.79 -12.66
CA TYR A 156 4.09 -3.18 -13.02
C TYR A 156 2.89 -3.74 -13.75
N GLU A 157 3.08 -4.15 -14.99
CA GLU A 157 2.03 -4.67 -15.86
C GLU A 157 2.24 -6.17 -16.13
N ASP A 158 1.17 -6.90 -16.37
CA ASP A 158 1.03 -8.29 -16.83
C ASP A 158 1.86 -9.40 -16.15
N LYS A 159 3.12 -9.20 -15.83
CA LYS A 159 4.03 -10.23 -15.27
C LYS A 159 4.74 -9.77 -13.99
N TRP A 160 4.06 -9.02 -13.16
CA TRP A 160 4.62 -8.59 -11.90
C TRP A 160 4.63 -9.71 -10.83
N SER A 161 5.50 -9.57 -9.89
CA SER A 161 5.52 -10.37 -8.67
C SER A 161 5.81 -9.48 -7.46
N VAL A 162 5.36 -9.88 -6.30
CA VAL A 162 5.70 -9.18 -5.04
C VAL A 162 7.22 -9.07 -4.90
N LYS A 163 7.96 -10.13 -5.25
CA LYS A 163 9.43 -10.12 -5.24
C LYS A 163 10.03 -9.01 -6.12
N THR A 164 9.54 -8.83 -7.34
CA THR A 164 10.04 -7.81 -8.26
C THR A 164 9.83 -6.42 -7.68
N ILE A 165 8.61 -6.12 -7.20
CA ILE A 165 8.26 -4.84 -6.59
C ILE A 165 9.17 -4.53 -5.40
N LEU A 166 9.33 -5.50 -4.48
CA LEU A 166 10.15 -5.33 -3.30
C LEU A 166 11.64 -5.16 -3.62
N THR A 167 12.15 -5.89 -4.63
CA THR A 167 13.54 -5.73 -5.08
C THR A 167 13.81 -4.30 -5.54
N ASP A 168 12.89 -3.69 -6.28
CA ASP A 168 13.04 -2.31 -6.76
C ASP A 168 12.96 -1.30 -5.60
N ILE A 169 12.06 -1.51 -4.64
CA ILE A 169 11.99 -0.70 -3.41
C ILE A 169 13.30 -0.79 -2.63
N LEU A 170 13.80 -2.00 -2.38
CA LEU A 170 15.01 -2.22 -1.59
C LEU A 170 16.26 -1.61 -2.26
N ARG A 171 16.36 -1.67 -3.58
CA ARG A 171 17.44 -0.98 -4.34
C ARG A 171 17.36 0.52 -4.17
N LYS A 172 16.16 1.10 -4.24
CA LYS A 172 15.95 2.54 -4.05
C LYS A 172 16.36 2.99 -2.66
N GLU A 173 16.05 2.19 -1.63
CA GLU A 173 16.40 2.46 -0.23
C GLU A 173 17.82 1.99 0.14
N LYS A 174 18.58 1.40 -0.79
CA LYS A 174 19.94 0.90 -0.55
C LYS A 174 20.02 -0.13 0.58
N LEU A 175 18.99 -0.98 0.69
CA LEU A 175 18.89 -2.04 1.70
C LEU A 175 19.39 -3.40 1.17
N CYS A 176 19.61 -3.52 -0.13
CA CYS A 176 20.21 -4.70 -0.79
C CYS A 176 21.13 -4.27 -1.95
#